data_8969d4b433f3ccc89503d2a4600c7d02
#
_entry.id   8969d4b433f3ccc89503d2a4600c7d02
#
_cell.length_a   1.000
_cell.length_b   1.000
_cell.length_c   1.000
_cell.angle_alpha   90.00
_cell.angle_beta   90.00
_cell.angle_gamma   90.00
#
_symmetry.space_group_name_H-M   'P 1'
#
loop_
_entity.id
_entity.type
_entity.pdbx_description
1 polymer ?
#
loop_
_entity_poly.entity_id
_entity_poly.type
_entity_poly.pdbx_seq_one_letter_code
_entity_poly.pdbx_strand_id
1 'polypeptide(L)'
;MNKFKILLSFSFIIFFSGASFAEVAPSDVVADEYGAVTASLTGVTGDPANGRKVFMNRKQGNCLACHVNSEMSEQTFHGAVGPVLDGVADRWTAAELRGMLVNSKKVFEGTIMPAFYKDNGYNRILKKFEGKTILKAQQVEDVLAYLQTLKE
;
A
#
# COMPACT_ATOMS: atom_id res chain seq x y z
N MET A 1 42.47 53.41 -26.52
CA MET A 1 42.16 52.04 -26.96
C MET A 1 41.68 51.21 -25.75
N ASN A 2 40.34 51.19 -25.54
CA ASN A 2 39.71 50.44 -24.41
C ASN A 2 39.45 49.01 -24.85
N LYS A 3 40.11 48.04 -24.19
CA LYS A 3 39.82 46.61 -24.40
C LYS A 3 38.70 46.20 -23.46
N PHE A 4 37.51 46.00 -24.04
CA PHE A 4 36.34 45.44 -23.36
C PHE A 4 36.54 43.93 -23.19
N LYS A 5 36.72 43.45 -21.94
CA LYS A 5 36.78 42.01 -21.61
C LYS A 5 35.35 41.53 -21.36
N ILE A 6 34.79 40.75 -22.29
CA ILE A 6 33.51 40.05 -22.13
C ILE A 6 33.79 38.82 -21.27
N LEU A 7 33.28 38.77 -20.04
CA LEU A 7 33.22 37.57 -19.21
C LEU A 7 31.97 36.76 -19.65
N LEU A 8 32.20 35.65 -20.34
CA LEU A 8 31.13 34.65 -20.55
C LEU A 8 30.93 33.85 -19.25
N SER A 9 29.81 34.10 -18.57
CA SER A 9 29.38 33.31 -17.41
C SER A 9 28.69 32.04 -17.92
N PHE A 10 29.34 30.89 -17.73
CA PHE A 10 28.80 29.60 -18.10
C PHE A 10 27.93 29.11 -16.93
N SER A 11 26.59 29.30 -17.03
CA SER A 11 25.62 28.72 -16.07
C SER A 11 25.50 27.21 -16.31
N PHE A 12 26.02 26.42 -15.40
CA PHE A 12 25.90 24.95 -15.40
C PHE A 12 24.53 24.58 -14.84
N ILE A 13 23.58 24.20 -15.70
CA ILE A 13 22.25 23.72 -15.30
C ILE A 13 22.40 22.24 -14.96
N ILE A 14 22.35 21.89 -13.68
CA ILE A 14 22.29 20.50 -13.19
C ILE A 14 20.87 20.00 -13.37
N PHE A 15 20.63 19.16 -14.36
CA PHE A 15 19.39 18.39 -14.48
C PHE A 15 19.38 17.29 -13.42
N PHE A 16 18.58 17.46 -12.38
CA PHE A 16 18.25 16.37 -11.46
C PHE A 16 17.24 15.46 -12.18
N SER A 17 17.72 14.35 -12.75
CA SER A 17 16.86 13.28 -13.25
C SER A 17 16.29 12.52 -12.04
N GLY A 18 15.12 12.92 -11.55
CA GLY A 18 14.37 12.12 -10.58
C GLY A 18 13.98 10.78 -11.24
N ALA A 19 14.39 9.66 -10.65
CA ALA A 19 13.91 8.34 -11.08
C ALA A 19 12.39 8.29 -10.82
N SER A 20 11.60 8.33 -11.88
CA SER A 20 10.16 8.06 -11.81
C SER A 20 9.97 6.56 -11.78
N PHE A 21 9.62 6.01 -10.62
CA PHE A 21 9.19 4.62 -10.54
C PHE A 21 7.76 4.53 -11.07
N ALA A 22 7.55 3.65 -12.06
CA ALA A 22 6.20 3.37 -12.56
C ALA A 22 5.46 2.50 -11.52
N GLU A 23 4.20 2.85 -11.25
CA GLU A 23 3.31 2.02 -10.43
C GLU A 23 3.06 0.69 -11.13
N VAL A 24 3.18 -0.43 -10.40
CA VAL A 24 2.90 -1.78 -10.92
C VAL A 24 1.38 -1.93 -11.07
N ALA A 25 0.90 -2.17 -12.28
CA ALA A 25 -0.53 -2.38 -12.52
C ALA A 25 -1.04 -3.65 -11.78
N PRO A 26 -2.33 -3.69 -11.36
CA PRO A 26 -2.88 -4.85 -10.64
C PRO A 26 -2.71 -6.19 -11.37
N SER A 27 -2.77 -6.18 -12.72
CA SER A 27 -2.53 -7.35 -13.58
C SER A 27 -1.09 -7.84 -13.58
N ASP A 28 -0.13 -6.94 -13.29
CA ASP A 28 1.30 -7.18 -13.43
C ASP A 28 1.95 -7.54 -12.08
N VAL A 29 1.15 -7.59 -11.00
CA VAL A 29 1.65 -7.99 -9.69
C VAL A 29 2.01 -9.47 -9.69
N VAL A 30 3.29 -9.76 -9.42
CA VAL A 30 3.81 -11.12 -9.29
C VAL A 30 3.76 -11.54 -7.83
N ALA A 31 3.02 -12.61 -7.55
CA ALA A 31 2.99 -13.28 -6.25
C ALA A 31 3.60 -14.67 -6.38
N ASP A 32 4.22 -15.17 -5.32
CA ASP A 32 4.69 -16.55 -5.25
C ASP A 32 3.53 -17.56 -5.12
N GLU A 33 3.88 -18.84 -4.96
CA GLU A 33 2.90 -19.94 -4.81
C GLU A 33 2.02 -19.82 -3.56
N TYR A 34 2.47 -19.10 -2.53
CA TYR A 34 1.74 -18.84 -1.28
C TYR A 34 1.02 -17.47 -1.29
N GLY A 35 1.13 -16.74 -2.37
CA GLY A 35 0.48 -15.43 -2.53
C GLY A 35 1.29 -14.25 -2.00
N ALA A 36 2.54 -14.45 -1.52
CA ALA A 36 3.37 -13.36 -1.06
C ALA A 36 3.91 -12.50 -2.24
N VAL A 37 3.99 -11.19 -2.03
CA VAL A 37 4.43 -10.20 -3.03
C VAL A 37 5.69 -9.50 -2.52
N THR A 38 6.84 -9.89 -3.05
CA THR A 38 8.15 -9.37 -2.60
C THR A 38 8.41 -7.97 -3.13
N ALA A 39 8.08 -7.71 -4.40
CA ALA A 39 8.33 -6.42 -5.03
C ALA A 39 7.38 -5.33 -4.50
N SER A 40 7.91 -4.12 -4.28
CA SER A 40 7.07 -2.95 -4.00
C SER A 40 6.21 -2.61 -5.22
N LEU A 41 4.97 -2.17 -4.97
CA LEU A 41 4.04 -1.77 -6.03
C LEU A 41 4.39 -0.40 -6.64
N THR A 42 5.20 0.39 -5.95
CA THR A 42 5.51 1.77 -6.39
C THR A 42 7.00 2.07 -6.42
N GLY A 43 7.83 1.24 -5.79
CA GLY A 43 9.24 1.56 -5.52
C GLY A 43 9.45 2.70 -4.52
N VAL A 44 8.36 3.29 -4.00
CA VAL A 44 8.38 4.35 -2.99
C VAL A 44 8.11 3.76 -1.62
N THR A 45 8.87 4.18 -0.62
CA THR A 45 8.66 3.75 0.78
C THR A 45 7.27 4.16 1.26
N GLY A 46 6.55 3.24 1.92
CA GLY A 46 5.25 3.53 2.52
C GLY A 46 5.35 4.48 3.71
N ASP A 47 4.34 5.34 3.87
CA ASP A 47 4.18 6.23 5.02
C ASP A 47 3.24 5.57 6.05
N PRO A 48 3.74 5.12 7.23
CA PRO A 48 2.91 4.48 8.24
C PRO A 48 1.83 5.40 8.82
N ALA A 49 2.07 6.72 8.88
CA ALA A 49 1.08 7.67 9.36
C ALA A 49 -0.10 7.81 8.38
N ASN A 50 0.18 7.81 7.07
CA ASN A 50 -0.86 7.76 6.05
C ASN A 50 -1.53 6.38 6.01
N GLY A 51 -0.77 5.30 6.16
CA GLY A 51 -1.28 3.93 6.26
C GLY A 51 -2.31 3.77 7.37
N ARG A 52 -2.02 4.32 8.56
CA ARG A 52 -2.96 4.34 9.69
C ARG A 52 -4.28 5.05 9.33
N LYS A 53 -4.21 6.18 8.61
CA LYS A 53 -5.41 6.91 8.15
C LYS A 53 -6.22 6.09 7.14
N VAL A 54 -5.56 5.46 6.17
CA VAL A 54 -6.20 4.59 5.17
C VAL A 54 -6.84 3.37 5.84
N PHE A 55 -6.16 2.77 6.83
CA PHE A 55 -6.60 1.60 7.58
C PHE A 55 -7.96 1.83 8.26
N MET A 56 -8.15 2.96 8.96
CA MET A 56 -9.40 3.28 9.64
C MET A 56 -10.48 3.93 8.75
N ASN A 57 -10.12 4.36 7.54
CA ASN A 57 -11.04 5.08 6.67
C ASN A 57 -12.11 4.16 6.09
N ARG A 58 -13.37 4.38 6.50
CA ARG A 58 -14.55 3.59 6.06
C ARG A 58 -14.83 3.61 4.57
N LYS A 59 -14.26 4.58 3.83
CA LYS A 59 -14.42 4.69 2.37
C LYS A 59 -13.24 4.07 1.59
N GLN A 60 -12.20 3.60 2.29
CA GLN A 60 -10.97 3.03 1.75
C GLN A 60 -10.71 1.64 2.32
N GLY A 61 -9.69 1.49 3.18
CA GLY A 61 -9.32 0.21 3.78
C GLY A 61 -10.42 -0.37 4.66
N ASN A 62 -10.97 0.45 5.56
CA ASN A 62 -12.02 0.07 6.52
C ASN A 62 -11.67 -1.21 7.31
N CYS A 63 -10.39 -1.39 7.65
CA CYS A 63 -9.87 -2.62 8.24
C CYS A 63 -10.45 -2.88 9.65
N LEU A 64 -10.72 -1.79 10.41
CA LEU A 64 -11.37 -1.87 11.73
C LEU A 64 -12.79 -2.45 11.67
N ALA A 65 -13.44 -2.48 10.50
CA ALA A 65 -14.74 -3.13 10.39
C ALA A 65 -14.67 -4.65 10.68
N CYS A 66 -13.51 -5.25 10.51
CA CYS A 66 -13.31 -6.69 10.67
C CYS A 66 -12.24 -7.06 11.69
N HIS A 67 -11.27 -6.18 11.96
CA HIS A 67 -10.10 -6.48 12.79
C HIS A 67 -10.06 -5.63 14.06
N VAL A 68 -9.69 -6.27 15.16
CA VAL A 68 -9.26 -5.58 16.38
C VAL A 68 -7.83 -5.10 16.19
N ASN A 69 -7.56 -3.88 16.66
CA ASN A 69 -6.22 -3.28 16.70
C ASN A 69 -6.14 -2.36 17.93
N SER A 70 -5.45 -2.80 18.98
CA SER A 70 -5.40 -2.11 20.27
C SER A 70 -4.66 -0.77 20.20
N GLU A 71 -3.75 -0.59 19.21
CA GLU A 71 -3.08 0.69 18.97
C GLU A 71 -4.07 1.81 18.58
N MET A 72 -5.24 1.44 18.04
CA MET A 72 -6.31 2.36 17.66
C MET A 72 -7.45 2.42 18.69
N SER A 73 -7.16 2.30 19.98
CA SER A 73 -8.16 2.27 21.06
C SER A 73 -9.07 3.50 21.13
N GLU A 74 -8.67 4.62 20.52
CA GLU A 74 -9.51 5.81 20.38
C GLU A 74 -10.66 5.64 19.36
N GLN A 75 -10.61 4.60 18.52
CA GLN A 75 -11.69 4.26 17.61
C GLN A 75 -12.75 3.43 18.34
N THR A 76 -14.00 3.86 18.26
CA THR A 76 -15.11 3.30 19.07
C THR A 76 -15.58 1.92 18.61
N PHE A 77 -15.21 1.48 17.40
CA PHE A 77 -15.65 0.20 16.84
C PHE A 77 -14.50 -0.58 16.21
N HIS A 78 -14.30 -1.79 16.73
CA HIS A 78 -13.42 -2.80 16.16
C HIS A 78 -14.21 -4.09 15.95
N GLY A 79 -14.27 -4.57 14.71
CA GLY A 79 -14.91 -5.85 14.39
C GLY A 79 -14.06 -7.03 14.83
N ALA A 80 -14.72 -8.16 15.09
CA ALA A 80 -14.07 -9.42 15.50
C ALA A 80 -14.25 -10.52 14.45
N VAL A 81 -14.37 -10.16 13.18
CA VAL A 81 -14.52 -11.12 12.06
C VAL A 81 -13.18 -11.66 11.61
N GLY A 82 -12.18 -10.79 11.52
CA GLY A 82 -10.80 -11.14 11.20
C GLY A 82 -9.97 -11.32 12.48
N PRO A 83 -8.73 -11.85 12.37
CA PRO A 83 -7.82 -11.97 13.51
C PRO A 83 -7.43 -10.60 14.06
N VAL A 84 -7.04 -10.57 15.35
CA VAL A 84 -6.43 -9.42 16.00
C VAL A 84 -5.12 -9.08 15.28
N LEU A 85 -4.86 -7.78 15.07
CA LEU A 85 -3.67 -7.31 14.34
C LEU A 85 -2.52 -6.87 15.25
N ASP A 86 -2.72 -6.86 16.56
CA ASP A 86 -1.62 -6.63 17.51
C ASP A 86 -0.52 -7.69 17.29
N GLY A 87 0.73 -7.27 17.22
CA GLY A 87 1.86 -8.16 16.91
C GLY A 87 1.85 -8.77 15.50
N VAL A 88 1.07 -8.23 14.53
CA VAL A 88 0.98 -8.81 13.18
C VAL A 88 2.32 -8.80 12.45
N ALA A 89 3.19 -7.82 12.72
CA ALA A 89 4.52 -7.71 12.12
C ALA A 89 5.50 -8.78 12.61
N ASP A 90 5.22 -9.43 13.74
CA ASP A 90 6.04 -10.52 14.27
C ASP A 90 5.59 -11.89 13.73
N ARG A 91 4.35 -11.96 13.21
CA ARG A 91 3.76 -13.19 12.64
C ARG A 91 3.97 -13.33 11.13
N TRP A 92 4.10 -12.22 10.40
CA TRP A 92 4.14 -12.21 8.95
C TRP A 92 5.22 -11.28 8.40
N THR A 93 5.89 -11.70 7.35
CA THR A 93 6.85 -10.88 6.63
C THR A 93 6.16 -9.75 5.83
N ALA A 94 6.94 -8.74 5.44
CA ALA A 94 6.43 -7.67 4.58
C ALA A 94 5.85 -8.18 3.25
N ALA A 95 6.46 -9.22 2.65
CA ALA A 95 6.00 -9.81 1.40
C ALA A 95 4.64 -10.51 1.56
N GLU A 96 4.44 -11.24 2.64
CA GLU A 96 3.18 -11.92 2.95
C GLU A 96 2.08 -10.91 3.27
N LEU A 97 2.36 -9.89 4.10
CA LEU A 97 1.39 -8.83 4.39
C LEU A 97 0.99 -8.05 3.13
N ARG A 98 1.96 -7.74 2.25
CA ARG A 98 1.66 -7.11 0.96
C ARG A 98 0.78 -8.00 0.10
N GLY A 99 1.06 -9.28 0.02
CA GLY A 99 0.25 -10.27 -0.70
C GLY A 99 -1.19 -10.33 -0.20
N MET A 100 -1.39 -10.35 1.14
CA MET A 100 -2.72 -10.30 1.77
C MET A 100 -3.48 -9.03 1.41
N LEU A 101 -2.81 -7.87 1.41
CA LEU A 101 -3.44 -6.60 1.02
C LEU A 101 -3.76 -6.56 -0.48
N VAL A 102 -2.87 -7.04 -1.33
CA VAL A 102 -3.07 -7.08 -2.77
C VAL A 102 -4.24 -8.00 -3.11
N ASN A 103 -4.17 -9.27 -2.70
CA ASN A 103 -5.19 -10.26 -2.99
C ASN A 103 -5.24 -11.38 -1.94
N SER A 104 -5.93 -11.11 -0.84
CA SER A 104 -6.13 -12.07 0.25
C SER A 104 -6.66 -13.43 -0.20
N LYS A 105 -7.38 -13.49 -1.35
CA LYS A 105 -7.95 -14.73 -1.88
C LYS A 105 -6.89 -15.71 -2.39
N LYS A 106 -5.68 -15.22 -2.70
CA LYS A 106 -4.53 -16.06 -3.06
C LYS A 106 -3.82 -16.65 -1.84
N VAL A 107 -3.94 -15.99 -0.69
CA VAL A 107 -3.29 -16.42 0.55
C VAL A 107 -4.20 -17.33 1.39
N PHE A 108 -5.48 -16.98 1.47
CA PHE A 108 -6.47 -17.70 2.28
C PHE A 108 -7.67 -18.09 1.43
N GLU A 109 -7.83 -19.37 1.16
CA GLU A 109 -8.99 -19.88 0.44
C GLU A 109 -10.29 -19.61 1.22
N GLY A 110 -11.33 -19.15 0.54
CA GLY A 110 -12.63 -18.85 1.13
C GLY A 110 -12.70 -17.59 2.00
N THR A 111 -11.60 -16.85 2.17
CA THR A 111 -11.63 -15.64 3.00
C THR A 111 -12.61 -14.59 2.47
N ILE A 112 -13.30 -13.90 3.40
CA ILE A 112 -14.14 -12.74 3.09
C ILE A 112 -13.34 -11.43 3.01
N MET A 113 -12.09 -11.40 3.48
CA MET A 113 -11.23 -10.22 3.39
C MET A 113 -11.13 -9.75 1.92
N PRO A 114 -11.37 -8.46 1.63
CA PRO A 114 -11.28 -7.96 0.26
C PRO A 114 -9.86 -8.08 -0.33
N ALA A 115 -9.79 -8.22 -1.66
CA ALA A 115 -8.57 -7.94 -2.40
C ALA A 115 -8.52 -6.43 -2.64
N PHE A 116 -7.60 -5.71 -2.01
CA PHE A 116 -7.60 -4.24 -2.05
C PHE A 116 -6.94 -3.69 -3.32
N TYR A 117 -6.04 -4.45 -3.94
CA TYR A 117 -5.33 -4.03 -5.16
C TYR A 117 -5.60 -4.99 -6.32
N LYS A 118 -6.88 -5.16 -6.64
CA LYS A 118 -7.38 -5.93 -7.76
C LYS A 118 -8.50 -5.12 -8.43
N ASP A 119 -8.59 -5.12 -9.75
CA ASP A 119 -9.54 -4.31 -10.53
C ASP A 119 -10.56 -5.13 -11.33
N ASN A 120 -10.36 -6.46 -11.42
CA ASN A 120 -11.21 -7.35 -12.23
C ASN A 120 -11.46 -8.69 -11.54
N GLY A 121 -12.29 -9.54 -12.14
CA GLY A 121 -12.57 -10.91 -11.68
C GLY A 121 -13.31 -10.98 -10.33
N TYR A 122 -14.08 -9.96 -9.99
CA TYR A 122 -14.95 -9.92 -8.83
C TYR A 122 -16.36 -10.47 -9.16
N ASN A 123 -16.98 -11.04 -8.13
CA ASN A 123 -18.39 -11.40 -8.15
C ASN A 123 -19.18 -10.42 -7.28
N ARG A 124 -20.16 -9.71 -7.84
CA ARG A 124 -21.02 -8.73 -7.13
C ARG A 124 -20.24 -7.56 -6.48
N ILE A 125 -19.30 -6.97 -7.19
CA ILE A 125 -18.63 -5.77 -6.71
C ILE A 125 -19.58 -4.56 -6.75
N LEU A 126 -19.39 -3.63 -5.81
CA LEU A 126 -20.10 -2.35 -5.86
C LEU A 126 -19.72 -1.59 -7.15
N LYS A 127 -20.71 -1.02 -7.84
CA LYS A 127 -20.54 -0.30 -9.11
C LYS A 127 -19.39 0.72 -9.10
N LYS A 128 -19.18 1.41 -7.98
CA LYS A 128 -18.08 2.39 -7.85
C LYS A 128 -16.68 1.78 -7.95
N PHE A 129 -16.54 0.46 -7.79
CA PHE A 129 -15.26 -0.26 -7.87
C PHE A 129 -15.13 -1.10 -9.14
N GLU A 130 -16.11 -1.09 -10.05
CA GLU A 130 -15.98 -1.77 -11.35
C GLU A 130 -14.78 -1.23 -12.12
N GLY A 131 -13.84 -2.12 -12.49
CA GLY A 131 -12.60 -1.76 -13.17
C GLY A 131 -11.64 -0.90 -12.34
N LYS A 132 -11.76 -0.91 -11.01
CA LYS A 132 -10.92 -0.10 -10.10
C LYS A 132 -10.53 -0.90 -8.88
N THR A 133 -9.34 -0.59 -8.37
CA THR A 133 -8.89 -1.10 -7.07
C THR A 133 -9.59 -0.36 -5.91
N ILE A 134 -9.68 -1.02 -4.75
CA ILE A 134 -10.18 -0.38 -3.51
C ILE A 134 -9.14 0.61 -2.98
N LEU A 135 -7.86 0.24 -2.99
CA LEU A 135 -6.73 1.09 -2.64
C LEU A 135 -5.85 1.33 -3.86
N LYS A 136 -5.18 2.48 -3.92
CA LYS A 136 -4.09 2.74 -4.85
C LYS A 136 -2.83 1.97 -4.42
N ALA A 137 -1.89 1.74 -5.33
CA ALA A 137 -0.63 1.06 -5.02
C ALA A 137 0.10 1.67 -3.82
N GLN A 138 0.28 3.00 -3.81
CA GLN A 138 0.93 3.67 -2.67
C GLN A 138 0.15 3.51 -1.36
N GLN A 139 -1.17 3.49 -1.39
CA GLN A 139 -1.96 3.24 -0.19
C GLN A 139 -1.80 1.82 0.36
N VAL A 140 -1.55 0.83 -0.51
CA VAL A 140 -1.18 -0.53 -0.08
C VAL A 140 0.17 -0.51 0.63
N GLU A 141 1.18 0.16 0.05
CA GLU A 141 2.51 0.30 0.67
C GLU A 141 2.44 1.07 2.00
N ASP A 142 1.61 2.12 2.07
CA ASP A 142 1.41 2.89 3.30
C ASP A 142 0.76 2.05 4.41
N VAL A 143 -0.29 1.28 4.08
CA VAL A 143 -0.94 0.36 5.03
C VAL A 143 0.03 -0.73 5.45
N LEU A 144 0.82 -1.29 4.53
CA LEU A 144 1.87 -2.25 4.85
C LEU A 144 2.88 -1.66 5.85
N ALA A 145 3.36 -0.43 5.57
CA ALA A 145 4.29 0.26 6.47
C ALA A 145 3.68 0.45 7.87
N TYR A 146 2.39 0.77 7.95
CA TYR A 146 1.68 0.86 9.23
C TYR A 146 1.59 -0.51 9.92
N LEU A 147 1.18 -1.57 9.22
CA LEU A 147 1.10 -2.91 9.80
C LEU A 147 2.46 -3.38 10.34
N GLN A 148 3.56 -3.01 9.71
CA GLN A 148 4.92 -3.32 10.15
C GLN A 148 5.33 -2.61 11.46
N THR A 149 4.58 -1.61 11.90
CA THR A 149 4.78 -0.98 13.23
C THR A 149 4.09 -1.75 14.36
N LEU A 150 3.15 -2.64 14.05
CA LEU A 150 2.36 -3.41 15.02
C LEU A 150 3.15 -4.65 15.46
N LYS A 151 4.06 -4.44 16.39
CA LYS A 151 4.87 -5.47 17.07
C LYS A 151 4.43 -5.63 18.52
N GLU A 152 4.69 -6.82 19.10
CA GLU A 152 4.54 -7.10 20.53
C GLU A 152 5.78 -6.70 21.32
#